data_e303fa8389183e5b05e7dc5fddd956ef
#
_entry.id   e303fa8389183e5b05e7dc5fddd956ef
#
_cell.length_a   1.000
_cell.length_b   1.000
_cell.length_c   1.000
_cell.angle_alpha   90.00
_cell.angle_beta   90.00
_cell.angle_gamma   90.00
#
_symmetry.space_group_name_H-M   'P 1'
#
loop_
_entity.id
_entity.type
_entity.pdbx_description
1 polymer ?
#
loop_
_entity_poly.entity_id
_entity_poly.type
_entity_poly.pdbx_seq_one_letter_code
_entity_poly.pdbx_strand_id
1 'polypeptide(L)'
;QRQMCIRDSDILKFKIQGDGIPEEYYRNSVEARSKRETFNKILKTAIPVAMGSLIMSVGSLIDQVIVQRVLLNMIETNPQALQAQYSQYFTADMFYADTKTIHTSLWGCYSAALTFLQLVTAVTQVFGSSAMPNVTSAWTKGNKDELKKSIETVIRLTMLFTFPMALGMMALSFPIMGLVYNDSLITDVGGRILLIMGVTTIFGAASTPVCSMLQGIGRVDLPMKLYTVCMAVKIGITWMFVSVPEINVQGATVGSMITYAIMTIVGMYLLIK
;
A
#
# COMPACT_ATOMS: atom_id res chain seq x y z
N GLN A 1 11.33 26.21 9.68
CA GLN A 1 12.42 26.81 10.48
C GLN A 1 12.58 26.20 11.87
N ARG A 2 11.52 25.92 12.67
CA ARG A 2 11.64 25.29 14.01
C ARG A 2 12.23 23.87 13.99
N GLN A 3 11.90 23.04 13.02
CA GLN A 3 12.44 21.67 12.92
C GLN A 3 13.93 21.65 12.53
N MET A 4 14.41 22.64 11.79
CA MET A 4 15.83 22.80 11.45
C MET A 4 16.66 23.18 12.67
N CYS A 5 16.17 24.11 13.51
CA CYS A 5 16.85 24.52 14.75
C CYS A 5 16.98 23.41 15.79
N ILE A 6 15.99 22.51 15.91
CA ILE A 6 16.05 21.35 16.85
C ILE A 6 17.14 20.39 16.40
N ARG A 7 17.23 20.11 15.12
CA ARG A 7 18.23 19.20 14.53
C ARG A 7 19.67 19.74 14.67
N ASP A 8 19.84 21.03 14.51
CA ASP A 8 21.15 21.69 14.68
C ASP A 8 21.57 21.73 16.15
N SER A 9 20.63 21.93 17.07
CA SER A 9 20.92 21.87 18.52
C SER A 9 21.29 20.48 19.00
N ASP A 10 20.70 19.42 18.44
CA ASP A 10 21.03 18.04 18.77
C ASP A 10 22.41 17.63 18.22
N ILE A 11 22.77 18.09 17.02
CA ILE A 11 24.10 17.92 16.44
C ILE A 11 25.16 18.68 17.27
N LEU A 12 24.83 19.87 17.75
CA LEU A 12 25.72 20.67 18.60
C LEU A 12 25.89 20.00 19.98
N LYS A 13 24.81 19.50 20.58
CA LYS A 13 24.85 18.73 21.83
C LYS A 13 25.71 17.48 21.67
N PHE A 14 25.54 16.73 20.59
CA PHE A 14 26.36 15.57 20.29
C PHE A 14 27.85 15.91 20.12
N LYS A 15 28.17 17.04 19.47
CA LYS A 15 29.55 17.52 19.33
C LYS A 15 30.18 17.98 20.65
N ILE A 16 29.39 18.50 21.60
CA ILE A 16 29.88 19.04 22.88
C ILE A 16 29.89 17.96 23.98
N GLN A 17 28.86 17.12 24.04
CA GLN A 17 28.69 16.09 25.09
C GLN A 17 29.16 14.68 24.70
N GLY A 18 29.53 14.48 23.40
CA GLY A 18 29.76 13.13 22.87
C GLY A 18 28.49 12.29 22.85
N ASP A 19 28.63 11.01 22.61
CA ASP A 19 27.53 10.04 22.56
C ASP A 19 27.22 9.40 23.93
N GLY A 20 27.91 9.82 24.98
CA GLY A 20 27.74 9.27 26.34
C GLY A 20 28.26 7.84 26.50
N ILE A 21 28.96 7.29 25.49
CA ILE A 21 29.52 5.93 25.55
C ILE A 21 30.90 6.02 26.21
N PRO A 22 31.22 5.17 27.22
CA PRO A 22 32.51 5.16 27.86
C PRO A 22 33.66 4.90 26.87
N GLU A 23 34.80 5.59 27.05
CA GLU A 23 36.00 5.43 26.20
C GLU A 23 36.51 3.98 26.13
N GLU A 24 36.28 3.22 27.18
CA GLU A 24 36.61 1.80 27.27
C GLU A 24 35.88 0.93 26.24
N TYR A 25 34.67 1.31 25.86
CA TYR A 25 33.90 0.66 24.81
C TYR A 25 34.54 0.85 23.43
N TYR A 26 35.07 2.05 23.16
CA TYR A 26 35.80 2.33 21.91
C TYR A 26 37.12 1.62 21.81
N ARG A 27 37.82 1.44 22.94
CA ARG A 27 39.07 0.74 23.00
C ARG A 27 38.96 -0.76 22.69
N ASN A 28 37.85 -1.37 23.02
CA ASN A 28 37.52 -2.77 22.77
C ASN A 28 36.67 -2.98 21.51
N SER A 29 36.34 -1.90 20.76
CA SER A 29 35.55 -1.99 19.53
C SER A 29 36.43 -2.45 18.36
N VAL A 30 35.81 -3.16 17.42
CA VAL A 30 36.45 -3.57 16.17
C VAL A 30 36.91 -2.32 15.40
N GLU A 31 38.11 -2.36 14.82
CA GLU A 31 38.66 -1.26 14.02
C GLU A 31 37.62 -0.69 13.02
N ALA A 32 37.53 0.64 12.98
CA ALA A 32 36.60 1.32 12.11
C ALA A 32 36.90 1.00 10.64
N ARG A 33 35.91 0.48 9.93
CA ARG A 33 36.04 0.20 8.50
C ARG A 33 36.36 1.48 7.73
N SER A 34 37.09 1.33 6.62
CA SER A 34 37.36 2.46 5.73
C SER A 34 36.06 3.09 5.23
N LYS A 35 36.05 4.42 5.04
CA LYS A 35 34.88 5.16 4.52
C LYS A 35 34.37 4.57 3.20
N ARG A 36 35.27 4.13 2.33
CA ARG A 36 34.96 3.55 1.02
C ARG A 36 34.29 2.18 1.17
N GLU A 37 34.74 1.36 2.10
CA GLU A 37 34.17 0.04 2.37
C GLU A 37 32.76 0.17 2.96
N THR A 38 32.59 1.09 3.91
CA THR A 38 31.29 1.41 4.51
C THR A 38 30.32 1.94 3.46
N PHE A 39 30.77 2.86 2.60
CA PHE A 39 29.96 3.41 1.52
C PHE A 39 29.53 2.32 0.52
N ASN A 40 30.44 1.44 0.09
CA ASN A 40 30.12 0.34 -0.80
C ASN A 40 29.13 -0.65 -0.18
N LYS A 41 29.24 -0.90 1.12
CA LYS A 41 28.31 -1.78 1.84
C LYS A 41 26.91 -1.15 1.93
N ILE A 42 26.83 0.14 2.21
CA ILE A 42 25.57 0.91 2.21
C ILE A 42 24.93 0.88 0.81
N LEU A 43 25.69 1.18 -0.24
CA LEU A 43 25.20 1.14 -1.63
C LEU A 43 24.69 -0.25 -2.01
N LYS A 44 25.45 -1.31 -1.68
CA LYS A 44 25.06 -2.70 -1.97
C LYS A 44 23.73 -3.10 -1.31
N THR A 45 23.38 -2.48 -0.18
CA THR A 45 22.10 -2.72 0.50
C THR A 45 21.03 -1.75 0.03
N ALA A 46 21.36 -0.49 -0.19
CA ALA A 46 20.41 0.57 -0.56
C ALA A 46 19.87 0.38 -1.99
N ILE A 47 20.71 -0.05 -2.94
CA ILE A 47 20.30 -0.22 -4.35
C ILE A 47 19.16 -1.24 -4.49
N PRO A 48 19.22 -2.47 -3.94
CA PRO A 48 18.11 -3.42 -4.04
C PRO A 48 16.82 -2.92 -3.39
N VAL A 49 16.93 -2.20 -2.25
CA VAL A 49 15.76 -1.62 -1.58
C VAL A 49 15.13 -0.52 -2.44
N ALA A 50 15.95 0.38 -2.99
CA ALA A 50 15.49 1.45 -3.87
C ALA A 50 14.85 0.88 -5.16
N MET A 51 15.44 -0.14 -5.77
CA MET A 51 14.87 -0.83 -6.92
C MET A 51 13.53 -1.48 -6.59
N GLY A 52 13.41 -2.11 -5.41
CA GLY A 52 12.14 -2.67 -4.94
C GLY A 52 11.05 -1.61 -4.83
N SER A 53 11.36 -0.46 -4.24
CA SER A 53 10.41 0.67 -4.13
C SER A 53 10.04 1.25 -5.49
N LEU A 54 10.99 1.35 -6.42
CA LEU A 54 10.73 1.79 -7.80
C LEU A 54 9.80 0.83 -8.54
N ILE A 55 10.01 -0.48 -8.42
CA ILE A 55 9.14 -1.50 -9.03
C ILE A 55 7.71 -1.37 -8.48
N MET A 56 7.55 -1.15 -7.18
CA MET A 56 6.24 -0.95 -6.57
C MET A 56 5.57 0.33 -7.10
N SER A 57 6.31 1.42 -7.21
CA SER A 57 5.79 2.70 -7.72
C SER A 57 5.41 2.62 -9.20
N VAL A 58 6.30 2.06 -10.03
CA VAL A 58 6.03 1.83 -11.46
C VAL A 58 4.86 0.86 -11.63
N GLY A 59 4.79 -0.20 -10.83
CA GLY A 59 3.67 -1.14 -10.84
C GLY A 59 2.33 -0.45 -10.55
N SER A 60 2.27 0.45 -9.58
CA SER A 60 1.04 1.20 -9.28
C SER A 60 0.65 2.16 -10.41
N LEU A 61 1.61 2.78 -11.10
CA LEU A 61 1.34 3.60 -12.28
C LEU A 61 0.80 2.75 -13.44
N ILE A 62 1.40 1.59 -13.69
CA ILE A 62 0.93 0.66 -14.71
C ILE A 62 -0.51 0.21 -14.42
N ASP A 63 -0.80 -0.12 -13.17
CA ASP A 63 -2.14 -0.47 -12.74
C ASP A 63 -3.16 0.64 -13.04
N GLN A 64 -2.83 1.88 -12.67
CA GLN A 64 -3.68 3.04 -12.94
C GLN A 64 -3.94 3.22 -14.45
N VAL A 65 -2.90 3.14 -15.26
CA VAL A 65 -3.02 3.27 -16.72
C VAL A 65 -3.87 2.14 -17.32
N ILE A 66 -3.70 0.91 -16.83
CA ILE A 66 -4.47 -0.24 -17.32
C ILE A 66 -5.94 -0.11 -16.95
N VAL A 67 -6.24 0.20 -15.69
CA VAL A 67 -7.64 0.41 -15.26
C VAL A 67 -8.31 1.48 -16.11
N GLN A 68 -7.63 2.61 -16.32
CA GLN A 68 -8.16 3.70 -17.14
C GLN A 68 -8.37 3.29 -18.60
N ARG A 69 -7.43 2.56 -19.21
CA ARG A 69 -7.57 2.10 -20.61
C ARG A 69 -8.69 1.09 -20.77
N VAL A 70 -8.80 0.12 -19.86
CA VAL A 70 -9.85 -0.89 -19.91
C VAL A 70 -11.22 -0.23 -19.71
N LEU A 71 -11.30 0.71 -18.77
CA LEU A 71 -12.52 1.48 -18.52
C LEU A 71 -12.94 2.30 -19.75
N LEU A 72 -12.00 3.02 -20.37
CA LEU A 72 -12.28 3.79 -21.58
C LEU A 72 -12.75 2.89 -22.73
N ASN A 73 -12.05 1.79 -22.98
CA ASN A 73 -12.43 0.83 -24.00
C ASN A 73 -13.84 0.25 -23.77
N MET A 74 -14.19 -0.02 -22.52
CA MET A 74 -15.51 -0.53 -22.17
C MET A 74 -16.60 0.53 -22.40
N ILE A 75 -16.35 1.81 -22.08
CA ILE A 75 -17.25 2.92 -22.34
C ILE A 75 -17.50 3.07 -23.85
N GLU A 76 -16.45 3.00 -24.67
CA GLU A 76 -16.55 3.12 -26.11
C GLU A 76 -17.24 1.92 -26.77
N THR A 77 -17.09 0.72 -26.22
CA THR A 77 -17.63 -0.51 -26.79
C THR A 77 -19.11 -0.74 -26.39
N ASN A 78 -19.51 -0.30 -25.21
CA ASN A 78 -20.83 -0.58 -24.63
C ASN A 78 -21.53 0.68 -24.09
N PRO A 79 -21.73 1.74 -24.91
CA PRO A 79 -22.29 3.00 -24.44
C PRO A 79 -23.75 2.85 -23.94
N GLN A 80 -24.53 1.96 -24.54
CA GLN A 80 -25.93 1.71 -24.16
C GLN A 80 -26.05 1.11 -22.75
N ALA A 81 -25.19 0.14 -22.40
CA ALA A 81 -25.20 -0.48 -21.07
C ALA A 81 -24.84 0.54 -19.98
N LEU A 82 -23.88 1.42 -20.27
CA LEU A 82 -23.49 2.50 -19.36
C LEU A 82 -24.57 3.58 -19.24
N GLN A 83 -25.21 3.94 -20.34
CA GLN A 83 -26.34 4.87 -20.33
C GLN A 83 -27.46 4.34 -19.43
N ALA A 84 -27.80 3.06 -19.51
CA ALA A 84 -28.80 2.45 -18.63
C ALA A 84 -28.43 2.54 -17.14
N GLN A 85 -27.12 2.45 -16.82
CA GLN A 85 -26.62 2.45 -15.44
C GLN A 85 -26.40 3.85 -14.85
N TYR A 86 -25.99 4.82 -15.68
CA TYR A 86 -25.54 6.15 -15.24
C TYR A 86 -26.35 7.30 -15.82
N SER A 87 -27.52 7.04 -16.40
CA SER A 87 -28.40 8.05 -17.00
C SER A 87 -28.86 9.17 -16.04
N GLN A 88 -28.83 8.90 -14.74
CA GLN A 88 -29.14 9.90 -13.71
C GLN A 88 -28.01 10.93 -13.48
N TYR A 89 -26.79 10.66 -13.93
CA TYR A 89 -25.61 11.52 -13.72
C TYR A 89 -25.14 12.19 -15.02
N PHE A 90 -25.39 11.55 -16.17
CA PHE A 90 -24.88 12.01 -17.47
C PHE A 90 -26.03 12.07 -18.48
N THR A 91 -26.01 13.08 -19.35
CA THR A 91 -26.98 13.19 -20.45
C THR A 91 -26.70 12.14 -21.53
N ALA A 92 -27.72 11.75 -22.26
CA ALA A 92 -27.63 10.72 -23.30
C ALA A 92 -26.52 11.01 -24.33
N ASP A 93 -26.38 12.28 -24.71
CA ASP A 93 -25.37 12.71 -25.70
C ASP A 93 -23.93 12.53 -25.23
N MET A 94 -23.67 12.60 -23.93
CA MET A 94 -22.32 12.46 -23.38
C MET A 94 -21.78 11.05 -23.59
N PHE A 95 -22.62 10.02 -23.61
CA PHE A 95 -22.18 8.64 -23.81
C PHE A 95 -21.61 8.37 -25.20
N TYR A 96 -21.92 9.25 -26.17
CA TYR A 96 -21.46 9.12 -27.55
C TYR A 96 -20.49 10.23 -27.95
N ALA A 97 -20.64 11.44 -27.42
CA ALA A 97 -19.88 12.61 -27.81
C ALA A 97 -18.72 12.91 -26.86
N ASP A 98 -18.85 12.62 -25.56
CA ASP A 98 -17.85 12.97 -24.53
C ASP A 98 -17.54 11.81 -23.58
N THR A 99 -17.07 10.72 -24.14
CA THR A 99 -16.65 9.51 -23.38
C THR A 99 -15.53 9.80 -22.40
N LYS A 100 -14.70 10.83 -22.66
CA LYS A 100 -13.60 11.21 -21.77
C LYS A 100 -14.09 11.77 -20.43
N THR A 101 -15.14 12.57 -20.44
CA THR A 101 -15.72 13.11 -19.20
C THR A 101 -16.29 11.98 -18.34
N ILE A 102 -17.02 11.04 -18.91
CA ILE A 102 -17.54 9.87 -18.19
C ILE A 102 -16.42 9.04 -17.62
N HIS A 103 -15.41 8.73 -18.43
CA HIS A 103 -14.21 7.98 -18.00
C HIS A 103 -13.52 8.67 -16.83
N THR A 104 -13.28 9.99 -16.92
CA THR A 104 -12.59 10.74 -15.86
C THR A 104 -13.40 10.77 -14.56
N SER A 105 -14.73 10.92 -14.67
CA SER A 105 -15.63 10.93 -13.51
C SER A 105 -15.67 9.57 -12.81
N LEU A 106 -15.82 8.48 -13.55
CA LEU A 106 -15.79 7.12 -12.97
C LEU A 106 -14.43 6.77 -12.37
N TRP A 107 -13.34 7.17 -13.03
CA TRP A 107 -12.01 7.07 -12.45
C TRP A 107 -11.86 7.90 -11.17
N GLY A 108 -12.47 9.09 -11.15
CA GLY A 108 -12.54 9.95 -9.96
C GLY A 108 -13.19 9.24 -8.78
N CYS A 109 -14.31 8.53 -8.98
CA CYS A 109 -14.98 7.75 -7.95
C CYS A 109 -14.06 6.63 -7.38
N TYR A 110 -13.32 5.94 -8.25
CA TYR A 110 -12.40 4.90 -7.84
C TYR A 110 -11.20 5.46 -7.06
N SER A 111 -10.59 6.55 -7.55
CA SER A 111 -9.45 7.17 -6.89
C SER A 111 -9.81 7.80 -5.55
N ALA A 112 -11.03 8.34 -5.42
CA ALA A 112 -11.57 8.83 -4.16
C ALA A 112 -11.65 7.70 -3.11
N ALA A 113 -12.17 6.54 -3.49
CA ALA A 113 -12.23 5.38 -2.61
C ALA A 113 -10.83 4.83 -2.26
N LEU A 114 -9.89 4.82 -3.23
CA LEU A 114 -8.50 4.42 -2.99
C LEU A 114 -7.81 5.26 -1.91
N THR A 115 -8.14 6.53 -1.80
CA THR A 115 -7.57 7.43 -0.79
C THR A 115 -7.83 6.92 0.64
N PHE A 116 -9.03 6.40 0.89
CA PHE A 116 -9.38 5.83 2.21
C PHE A 116 -8.62 4.53 2.49
N LEU A 117 -8.45 3.67 1.49
CA LEU A 117 -7.61 2.48 1.63
C LEU A 117 -6.15 2.85 1.95
N GLN A 118 -5.60 3.85 1.26
CA GLN A 118 -4.24 4.33 1.51
C GLN A 118 -4.09 4.93 2.91
N LEU A 119 -5.11 5.61 3.42
CA LEU A 119 -5.09 6.17 4.77
C LEU A 119 -4.97 5.06 5.82
N VAL A 120 -5.75 3.99 5.72
CA VAL A 120 -5.67 2.86 6.67
C VAL A 120 -4.33 2.12 6.52
N THR A 121 -3.86 1.88 5.30
CA THR A 121 -2.58 1.21 5.08
C THR A 121 -1.40 2.02 5.59
N ALA A 122 -1.45 3.36 5.52
CA ALA A 122 -0.43 4.25 6.08
C ALA A 122 -0.31 4.10 7.61
N VAL A 123 -1.45 3.98 8.31
CA VAL A 123 -1.45 3.72 9.76
C VAL A 123 -0.79 2.37 10.08
N THR A 124 -1.14 1.33 9.34
CA THR A 124 -0.61 -0.02 9.60
C THR A 124 0.86 -0.19 9.19
N GLN A 125 1.34 0.63 8.25
CA GLN A 125 2.76 0.68 7.88
C GLN A 125 3.64 1.10 9.06
N VAL A 126 3.15 1.96 9.94
CA VAL A 126 3.88 2.36 11.15
C VAL A 126 4.13 1.16 12.06
N PHE A 127 3.16 0.25 12.21
CA PHE A 127 3.36 -0.98 13.00
C PHE A 127 4.44 -1.88 12.41
N GLY A 128 4.44 -2.06 11.09
CA GLY A 128 5.47 -2.84 10.40
C GLY A 128 6.87 -2.26 10.54
N SER A 129 7.02 -0.96 10.31
CA SER A 129 8.32 -0.28 10.41
C SER A 129 8.84 -0.20 11.86
N SER A 130 7.96 0.00 12.84
CA SER A 130 8.33 0.01 14.26
C SER A 130 8.75 -1.37 14.78
N ALA A 131 8.20 -2.43 14.23
CA ALA A 131 8.55 -3.80 14.61
C ALA A 131 9.84 -4.31 13.93
N MET A 132 10.25 -3.70 12.84
CA MET A 132 11.41 -4.16 12.05
C MET A 132 12.69 -4.35 12.87
N PRO A 133 13.09 -3.44 13.78
CA PRO A 133 14.29 -3.64 14.60
C PRO A 133 14.21 -4.88 15.49
N ASN A 134 13.05 -5.13 16.11
CA ASN A 134 12.83 -6.29 16.98
C ASN A 134 12.87 -7.59 16.19
N VAL A 135 12.23 -7.64 15.03
CA VAL A 135 12.24 -8.78 14.11
C VAL A 135 13.65 -9.07 13.63
N THR A 136 14.40 -8.04 13.23
CA THR A 136 15.80 -8.17 12.79
C THR A 136 16.68 -8.68 13.91
N SER A 137 16.54 -8.17 15.14
CA SER A 137 17.32 -8.62 16.31
C SER A 137 17.03 -10.07 16.66
N ALA A 138 15.76 -10.47 16.72
CA ALA A 138 15.37 -11.85 16.98
C ALA A 138 15.89 -12.82 15.90
N TRP A 139 15.82 -12.41 14.64
CA TRP A 139 16.35 -13.18 13.51
C TRP A 139 17.86 -13.38 13.59
N THR A 140 18.62 -12.32 13.84
CA THR A 140 20.09 -12.38 13.92
C THR A 140 20.61 -13.19 15.12
N LYS A 141 19.84 -13.21 16.22
CA LYS A 141 20.12 -14.05 17.39
C LYS A 141 19.71 -15.51 17.20
N GLY A 142 19.02 -15.85 16.12
CA GLY A 142 18.49 -17.20 15.89
C GLY A 142 17.35 -17.60 16.86
N ASN A 143 16.76 -16.64 17.57
CA ASN A 143 15.70 -16.88 18.56
C ASN A 143 14.34 -16.94 17.87
N LYS A 144 13.93 -18.18 17.50
CA LYS A 144 12.66 -18.43 16.78
C LYS A 144 11.42 -18.08 17.59
N ASP A 145 11.45 -18.25 18.91
CA ASP A 145 10.30 -17.96 19.78
C ASP A 145 10.06 -16.45 19.89
N GLU A 146 11.13 -15.67 20.05
CA GLU A 146 11.08 -14.20 20.08
C GLU A 146 10.64 -13.64 18.71
N LEU A 147 11.14 -14.21 17.62
CA LEU A 147 10.73 -13.86 16.27
C LEU A 147 9.24 -14.11 16.06
N LYS A 148 8.75 -15.31 16.39
CA LYS A 148 7.33 -15.66 16.29
C LYS A 148 6.46 -14.74 17.11
N LYS A 149 6.83 -14.47 18.35
CA LYS A 149 6.11 -13.57 19.24
C LYS A 149 6.04 -12.13 18.69
N SER A 150 7.13 -11.65 18.10
CA SER A 150 7.18 -10.33 17.46
C SER A 150 6.23 -10.26 16.27
N ILE A 151 6.25 -11.27 15.38
CA ILE A 151 5.36 -11.35 14.22
C ILE A 151 3.89 -11.40 14.66
N GLU A 152 3.55 -12.27 15.61
CA GLU A 152 2.18 -12.39 16.14
C GLU A 152 1.69 -11.08 16.74
N THR A 153 2.53 -10.37 17.49
CA THR A 153 2.17 -9.09 18.11
C THR A 153 1.84 -8.04 17.05
N VAL A 154 2.68 -7.94 16.00
CA VAL A 154 2.46 -6.99 14.91
C VAL A 154 1.16 -7.29 14.17
N ILE A 155 0.91 -8.55 13.83
CA ILE A 155 -0.31 -8.94 13.14
C ILE A 155 -1.55 -8.70 13.99
N ARG A 156 -1.50 -9.04 15.29
CA ARG A 156 -2.62 -8.78 16.22
C ARG A 156 -2.93 -7.29 16.32
N LEU A 157 -1.90 -6.44 16.49
CA LEU A 157 -2.09 -4.99 16.53
C LEU A 157 -2.64 -4.46 15.21
N THR A 158 -2.08 -4.89 14.09
CA THR A 158 -2.57 -4.51 12.76
C THR A 158 -4.05 -4.84 12.61
N MET A 159 -4.45 -6.07 12.93
CA MET A 159 -5.85 -6.50 12.81
C MET A 159 -6.77 -5.76 13.79
N LEU A 160 -6.32 -5.51 15.02
CA LEU A 160 -7.09 -4.78 16.04
C LEU A 160 -7.51 -3.38 15.55
N PHE A 161 -6.64 -2.68 14.81
CA PHE A 161 -6.96 -1.38 14.24
C PHE A 161 -7.66 -1.48 12.88
N THR A 162 -7.24 -2.43 12.03
CA THR A 162 -7.77 -2.56 10.67
C THR A 162 -9.23 -2.99 10.66
N PHE A 163 -9.64 -3.96 11.50
CA PHE A 163 -11.02 -4.43 11.51
C PHE A 163 -12.04 -3.33 11.81
N PRO A 164 -11.91 -2.55 12.91
CA PRO A 164 -12.85 -1.46 13.15
C PRO A 164 -12.86 -0.40 12.05
N MET A 165 -11.68 -0.05 11.51
CA MET A 165 -11.57 0.93 10.42
C MET A 165 -12.25 0.42 9.16
N ALA A 166 -11.98 -0.83 8.75
CA ALA A 166 -12.58 -1.43 7.57
C ALA A 166 -14.10 -1.57 7.68
N LEU A 167 -14.58 -2.06 8.82
CA LEU A 167 -16.02 -2.19 9.09
C LEU A 167 -16.69 -0.81 9.15
N GLY A 168 -16.03 0.18 9.76
CA GLY A 168 -16.51 1.57 9.78
C GLY A 168 -16.60 2.16 8.37
N MET A 169 -15.58 1.94 7.52
CA MET A 169 -15.61 2.35 6.10
C MET A 169 -16.73 1.66 5.33
N MET A 170 -16.99 0.37 5.58
CA MET A 170 -18.08 -0.36 4.94
C MET A 170 -19.45 0.16 5.38
N ALA A 171 -19.66 0.30 6.67
CA ALA A 171 -20.94 0.72 7.25
C ALA A 171 -21.29 2.18 6.89
N LEU A 172 -20.29 3.04 6.81
CA LEU A 172 -20.45 4.47 6.55
C LEU A 172 -19.97 4.88 5.15
N SER A 173 -19.88 3.94 4.20
CA SER A 173 -19.31 4.19 2.88
C SER A 173 -19.98 5.34 2.14
N PHE A 174 -21.31 5.35 2.06
CA PHE A 174 -22.07 6.43 1.41
C PHE A 174 -22.00 7.75 2.18
N PRO A 175 -22.26 7.79 3.52
CA PRO A 175 -22.12 9.02 4.29
C PRO A 175 -20.73 9.64 4.22
N ILE A 176 -19.67 8.82 4.27
CA ILE A 176 -18.28 9.30 4.19
C ILE A 176 -18.03 9.97 2.83
N MET A 177 -18.42 9.30 1.75
CA MET A 177 -18.25 9.86 0.40
C MET A 177 -19.04 11.14 0.20
N GLY A 178 -20.31 11.18 0.63
CA GLY A 178 -21.15 12.36 0.53
C GLY A 178 -20.64 13.54 1.36
N LEU A 179 -20.12 13.27 2.56
CA LEU A 179 -19.57 14.31 3.44
C LEU A 179 -18.27 14.93 2.90
N VAL A 180 -17.40 14.10 2.34
CA VAL A 180 -16.06 14.54 1.90
C VAL A 180 -16.09 15.21 0.53
N TYR A 181 -16.84 14.63 -0.41
CA TYR A 181 -16.80 15.09 -1.80
C TYR A 181 -18.01 15.93 -2.20
N ASN A 182 -19.13 15.84 -1.49
CA ASN A 182 -20.37 16.58 -1.75
C ASN A 182 -20.83 16.50 -3.22
N ASP A 183 -20.67 15.34 -3.83
CA ASP A 183 -21.00 15.03 -5.21
C ASP A 183 -21.86 13.76 -5.25
N SER A 184 -22.98 13.79 -6.01
CA SER A 184 -23.93 12.67 -6.05
C SER A 184 -23.35 11.43 -6.71
N LEU A 185 -22.60 11.58 -7.81
CA LEU A 185 -21.95 10.47 -8.50
C LEU A 185 -20.91 9.80 -7.60
N ILE A 186 -20.05 10.61 -6.97
CA ILE A 186 -19.02 10.09 -6.05
C ILE A 186 -19.66 9.46 -4.82
N THR A 187 -20.75 10.01 -4.32
CA THR A 187 -21.47 9.44 -3.17
C THR A 187 -22.01 8.05 -3.50
N ASP A 188 -22.68 7.88 -4.62
CA ASP A 188 -23.34 6.62 -4.96
C ASP A 188 -22.37 5.59 -5.54
N VAL A 189 -21.61 5.96 -6.57
CA VAL A 189 -20.67 5.04 -7.22
C VAL A 189 -19.44 4.82 -6.35
N GLY A 190 -18.83 5.89 -5.84
CA GLY A 190 -17.69 5.83 -4.93
C GLY A 190 -18.04 5.15 -3.61
N GLY A 191 -19.25 5.35 -3.09
CA GLY A 191 -19.75 4.66 -1.89
C GLY A 191 -19.84 3.15 -2.08
N ARG A 192 -20.33 2.66 -3.22
CA ARG A 192 -20.34 1.22 -3.56
C ARG A 192 -18.90 0.67 -3.67
N ILE A 193 -18.00 1.44 -4.30
CA ILE A 193 -16.59 1.07 -4.42
C ILE A 193 -15.95 1.01 -3.02
N LEU A 194 -16.19 1.99 -2.16
CA LEU A 194 -15.64 2.06 -0.81
C LEU A 194 -16.13 0.90 0.07
N LEU A 195 -17.38 0.46 -0.11
CA LEU A 195 -17.91 -0.70 0.58
C LEU A 195 -17.09 -1.97 0.25
N ILE A 196 -16.83 -2.23 -1.03
CA ILE A 196 -16.00 -3.37 -1.46
C ILE A 196 -14.54 -3.16 -1.00
N MET A 197 -14.05 -1.92 -1.07
CA MET A 197 -12.72 -1.57 -0.61
C MET A 197 -12.48 -1.79 0.89
N GLY A 198 -13.53 -1.75 1.72
CA GLY A 198 -13.42 -2.10 3.13
C GLY A 198 -12.87 -3.52 3.33
N VAL A 199 -13.35 -4.50 2.55
CA VAL A 199 -12.80 -5.86 2.56
C VAL A 199 -11.35 -5.88 2.04
N THR A 200 -11.10 -5.15 0.95
CA THR A 200 -9.76 -5.00 0.38
C THR A 200 -8.77 -4.43 1.39
N THR A 201 -9.23 -3.50 2.23
CA THR A 201 -8.43 -2.83 3.25
C THR A 201 -7.92 -3.81 4.31
N ILE A 202 -8.69 -4.83 4.68
CA ILE A 202 -8.26 -5.85 5.65
C ILE A 202 -7.00 -6.55 5.16
N PHE A 203 -7.00 -7.00 3.92
CA PHE A 203 -5.83 -7.66 3.32
C PHE A 203 -4.70 -6.68 3.00
N GLY A 204 -5.03 -5.51 2.46
CA GLY A 204 -4.05 -4.46 2.13
C GLY A 204 -3.28 -3.98 3.34
N ALA A 205 -3.97 -3.72 4.45
CA ALA A 205 -3.37 -3.30 5.70
C ALA A 205 -2.48 -4.38 6.33
N ALA A 206 -2.84 -5.66 6.19
CA ALA A 206 -2.03 -6.78 6.67
C ALA A 206 -0.78 -7.02 5.79
N SER A 207 -0.88 -6.80 4.48
CA SER A 207 0.23 -7.02 3.55
C SER A 207 1.42 -6.11 3.84
N THR A 208 1.17 -4.87 4.28
CA THR A 208 2.19 -3.85 4.53
C THR A 208 3.19 -4.25 5.63
N PRO A 209 2.76 -4.59 6.86
CA PRO A 209 3.68 -5.04 7.91
C PRO A 209 4.34 -6.39 7.58
N VAL A 210 3.65 -7.29 6.87
CA VAL A 210 4.24 -8.56 6.42
C VAL A 210 5.43 -8.29 5.50
N CYS A 211 5.31 -7.39 4.53
CA CYS A 211 6.42 -7.01 3.66
C CYS A 211 7.56 -6.33 4.43
N SER A 212 7.24 -5.46 5.41
CA SER A 212 8.25 -4.83 6.26
C SER A 212 9.03 -5.86 7.08
N MET A 213 8.36 -6.86 7.65
CA MET A 213 9.00 -7.92 8.42
C MET A 213 9.88 -8.82 7.52
N LEU A 214 9.45 -9.16 6.30
CA LEU A 214 10.26 -9.87 5.32
C LEU A 214 11.55 -9.11 4.97
N GLN A 215 11.47 -7.79 4.83
CA GLN A 215 12.63 -6.93 4.66
C GLN A 215 13.53 -6.94 5.91
N GLY A 216 12.94 -6.93 7.10
CA GLY A 216 13.65 -6.97 8.39
C GLY A 216 14.48 -8.23 8.60
N ILE A 217 14.06 -9.38 8.10
CA ILE A 217 14.85 -10.64 8.13
C ILE A 217 15.89 -10.74 7.00
N GLY A 218 16.10 -9.65 6.24
CA GLY A 218 17.10 -9.57 5.19
C GLY A 218 16.67 -10.14 3.83
N ARG A 219 15.43 -10.64 3.71
CA ARG A 219 14.85 -11.16 2.45
C ARG A 219 14.15 -10.08 1.65
N VAL A 220 14.89 -9.03 1.28
CA VAL A 220 14.35 -7.84 0.56
C VAL A 220 13.81 -8.19 -0.83
N ASP A 221 14.34 -9.24 -1.45
CA ASP A 221 13.95 -9.72 -2.78
C ASP A 221 12.55 -10.37 -2.81
N LEU A 222 12.11 -10.96 -1.68
CA LEU A 222 10.83 -11.68 -1.63
C LEU A 222 9.61 -10.76 -1.81
N PRO A 223 9.47 -9.65 -1.07
CA PRO A 223 8.37 -8.72 -1.29
C PRO A 223 8.33 -8.18 -2.73
N MET A 224 9.49 -7.91 -3.33
CA MET A 224 9.60 -7.43 -4.71
C MET A 224 9.07 -8.46 -5.72
N LYS A 225 9.52 -9.72 -5.61
CA LYS A 225 9.07 -10.82 -6.48
C LYS A 225 7.57 -11.07 -6.30
N LEU A 226 7.12 -11.12 -5.04
CA LEU A 226 5.72 -11.33 -4.71
C LEU A 226 4.84 -10.21 -5.30
N TYR A 227 5.26 -8.95 -5.14
CA TYR A 227 4.54 -7.81 -5.71
C TYR A 227 4.45 -7.89 -7.23
N THR A 228 5.55 -8.22 -7.91
CA THR A 228 5.57 -8.36 -9.39
C THR A 228 4.60 -9.44 -9.87
N VAL A 229 4.58 -10.61 -9.22
CA VAL A 229 3.64 -11.68 -9.55
C VAL A 229 2.20 -11.26 -9.27
N CYS A 230 1.95 -10.66 -8.12
CA CYS A 230 0.64 -10.16 -7.74
C CYS A 230 0.11 -9.08 -8.71
N MET A 231 1.00 -8.20 -9.20
CA MET A 231 0.63 -7.19 -10.21
C MET A 231 0.23 -7.83 -11.54
N ALA A 232 0.95 -8.84 -12.00
CA ALA A 232 0.58 -9.55 -13.24
C ALA A 232 -0.80 -10.21 -13.10
N VAL A 233 -1.07 -10.84 -11.96
CA VAL A 233 -2.39 -11.41 -11.64
C VAL A 233 -3.47 -10.33 -11.60
N LYS A 234 -3.18 -9.19 -10.94
CA LYS A 234 -4.10 -8.05 -10.84
C LYS A 234 -4.49 -7.52 -12.22
N ILE A 235 -3.53 -7.34 -13.10
CA ILE A 235 -3.78 -6.87 -14.47
C ILE A 235 -4.77 -7.77 -15.19
N GLY A 236 -4.57 -9.10 -15.13
CA GLY A 236 -5.48 -10.07 -15.74
C GLY A 236 -6.89 -10.02 -15.16
N ILE A 237 -6.99 -9.96 -13.83
CA ILE A 237 -8.28 -9.90 -13.14
C ILE A 237 -8.99 -8.57 -13.42
N THR A 238 -8.27 -7.45 -13.34
CA THR A 238 -8.81 -6.12 -13.64
C THR A 238 -9.35 -6.06 -15.06
N TRP A 239 -8.59 -6.55 -16.03
CA TRP A 239 -9.04 -6.60 -17.42
C TRP A 239 -10.32 -7.42 -17.57
N MET A 240 -10.41 -8.58 -16.92
CA MET A 240 -11.58 -9.45 -16.98
C MET A 240 -12.82 -8.81 -16.35
N PHE A 241 -12.72 -8.24 -15.16
CA PHE A 241 -13.87 -7.72 -14.41
C PHE A 241 -14.31 -6.32 -14.85
N VAL A 242 -13.38 -5.42 -15.19
CA VAL A 242 -13.72 -4.06 -15.66
C VAL A 242 -14.36 -4.10 -17.05
N SER A 243 -14.04 -5.11 -17.88
CA SER A 243 -14.64 -5.30 -19.20
C SER A 243 -16.11 -5.72 -19.15
N VAL A 244 -16.62 -6.14 -17.98
CA VAL A 244 -18.03 -6.51 -17.80
C VAL A 244 -18.82 -5.25 -17.44
N PRO A 245 -19.80 -4.82 -18.29
CA PRO A 245 -20.50 -3.55 -18.11
C PRO A 245 -21.24 -3.41 -16.76
N GLU A 246 -21.76 -4.51 -16.22
CA GLU A 246 -22.50 -4.54 -14.94
C GLU A 246 -21.58 -4.29 -13.74
N ILE A 247 -20.33 -4.74 -13.80
CA ILE A 247 -19.34 -4.61 -12.72
C ILE A 247 -18.54 -3.33 -12.88
N ASN A 248 -18.12 -3.02 -14.12
CA ASN A 248 -17.49 -1.78 -14.50
C ASN A 248 -16.29 -1.40 -13.61
N VAL A 249 -16.21 -0.15 -13.17
CA VAL A 249 -15.12 0.37 -12.33
C VAL A 249 -14.96 -0.37 -10.99
N GLN A 250 -16.02 -1.00 -10.48
CA GLN A 250 -15.97 -1.82 -9.28
C GLN A 250 -15.09 -3.07 -9.46
N GLY A 251 -14.95 -3.55 -10.69
CA GLY A 251 -14.07 -4.69 -11.05
C GLY A 251 -12.61 -4.45 -10.71
N ALA A 252 -12.13 -3.21 -10.80
CA ALA A 252 -10.78 -2.84 -10.38
C ALA A 252 -10.54 -3.06 -8.87
N THR A 253 -11.60 -2.85 -8.06
CA THR A 253 -11.54 -3.09 -6.61
C THR A 253 -11.45 -4.57 -6.30
N VAL A 254 -12.20 -5.42 -7.02
CA VAL A 254 -12.14 -6.88 -6.89
C VAL A 254 -10.74 -7.39 -7.25
N GLY A 255 -10.14 -6.88 -8.33
CA GLY A 255 -8.75 -7.17 -8.70
C GLY A 255 -7.77 -6.82 -7.59
N SER A 256 -7.94 -5.66 -6.96
CA SER A 256 -7.12 -5.24 -5.81
C SER A 256 -7.32 -6.14 -4.60
N MET A 257 -8.55 -6.53 -4.29
CA MET A 257 -8.88 -7.43 -3.17
C MET A 257 -8.15 -8.77 -3.29
N ILE A 258 -8.26 -9.42 -4.45
CA ILE A 258 -7.61 -10.70 -4.69
C ILE A 258 -6.10 -10.58 -4.61
N THR A 259 -5.54 -9.52 -5.18
CA THR A 259 -4.10 -9.25 -5.17
C THR A 259 -3.55 -9.09 -3.76
N TYR A 260 -4.19 -8.26 -2.93
CA TYR A 260 -3.77 -8.08 -1.53
C TYR A 260 -4.00 -9.33 -0.68
N ALA A 261 -5.05 -10.10 -0.96
CA ALA A 261 -5.27 -11.39 -0.29
C ALA A 261 -4.13 -12.38 -0.59
N ILE A 262 -3.76 -12.53 -1.87
CA ILE A 262 -2.62 -13.37 -2.27
C ILE A 262 -1.33 -12.87 -1.61
N MET A 263 -1.08 -11.56 -1.66
CA MET A 263 0.13 -10.95 -1.10
C MET A 263 0.23 -11.20 0.41
N THR A 264 -0.86 -11.08 1.14
CA THR A 264 -0.89 -11.34 2.58
C THR A 264 -0.70 -12.81 2.91
N ILE A 265 -1.43 -13.70 2.25
CA ILE A 265 -1.38 -15.16 2.52
C ILE A 265 0.00 -15.72 2.17
N VAL A 266 0.49 -15.44 0.96
CA VAL A 266 1.80 -15.93 0.52
C VAL A 266 2.93 -15.26 1.29
N GLY A 267 2.83 -13.96 1.58
CA GLY A 267 3.79 -13.24 2.40
C GLY A 267 3.90 -13.81 3.81
N MET A 268 2.77 -14.11 4.46
CA MET A 268 2.74 -14.78 5.77
C MET A 268 3.36 -16.17 5.71
N TYR A 269 3.03 -16.95 4.70
CA TYR A 269 3.62 -18.28 4.51
C TYR A 269 5.16 -18.22 4.39
N LEU A 270 5.66 -17.26 3.60
CA LEU A 270 7.11 -17.05 3.43
C LEU A 270 7.80 -16.52 4.70
N LEU A 271 7.09 -15.81 5.55
CA LEU A 271 7.60 -15.29 6.81
C LEU A 271 7.71 -16.37 7.91
N ILE A 272 6.80 -17.36 7.88
CA ILE A 272 6.75 -18.46 8.87
C ILE A 272 7.74 -19.58 8.49
N LYS A 273 7.99 -19.76 7.20
CA LYS A 273 8.93 -20.78 6.68
C LYS A 273 10.38 -20.33 6.78
#